data_0a756746550f2235540c5970f6013947
#
_entry.id   0a756746550f2235540c5970f6013947
#
_cell.length_a   1.000
_cell.length_b   1.000
_cell.length_c   1.000
_cell.angle_alpha   90.00
_cell.angle_beta   90.00
_cell.angle_gamma   90.00
#
_symmetry.space_group_name_H-M   'P 1'
#
loop_
_entity.id
_entity.type
_entity.pdbx_description
1 polymer ?
#
loop_
_entity_poly.entity_id
_entity_poly.type
_entity_poly.pdbx_seq_one_letter_code
_entity_poly.pdbx_strand_id
1 'polypeptide(L)'
;MSPTIIDHEAQIADVLLRQIFAYWQEKAAGRGALPARADIDPVDLAAVLPAVSLIEVRRDVMGRPGRLRYRVMGGFHVEIMGRDATGELLDLGAGESDAAAQAIATGRPIYAERTFYPANGTVLTFGTLMCPLATDGRKVDMLICAVAPHYKANDLPVGRVNRFARAALETVARR
;
A
#
# COMPACT_ATOMS: atom_id res chain seq x y z
N MET A 1 9.28 -10.80 6.62
CA MET A 1 10.43 -10.45 5.75
C MET A 1 10.73 -8.97 5.92
N SER A 2 12.00 -8.56 5.96
CA SER A 2 12.34 -7.14 6.12
C SER A 2 11.89 -6.32 4.91
N PRO A 3 11.51 -5.03 5.11
CA PRO A 3 11.17 -4.14 4.01
C PRO A 3 12.33 -4.01 3.01
N THR A 4 12.03 -4.03 1.73
CA THR A 4 13.02 -3.99 0.64
C THR A 4 12.71 -2.85 -0.31
N ILE A 5 13.72 -2.06 -0.65
CA ILE A 5 13.62 -1.06 -1.72
C ILE A 5 13.47 -1.82 -3.05
N ILE A 6 12.51 -1.41 -3.88
CA ILE A 6 12.28 -2.02 -5.18
C ILE A 6 12.55 -1.03 -6.31
N ASP A 7 13.16 -1.55 -7.38
CA ASP A 7 13.49 -0.80 -8.59
C ASP A 7 12.70 -1.27 -9.80
N HIS A 8 12.19 -2.50 -9.77
CA HIS A 8 11.42 -3.09 -10.85
C HIS A 8 10.37 -4.07 -10.34
N GLU A 9 9.31 -4.23 -11.11
CA GLU A 9 8.12 -5.01 -10.75
C GLU A 9 8.38 -6.49 -10.47
N ALA A 10 9.43 -7.08 -11.06
CA ALA A 10 9.79 -8.49 -10.85
C ALA A 10 10.15 -8.81 -9.37
N GLN A 11 10.45 -7.78 -8.55
CA GLN A 11 10.70 -7.93 -7.12
C GLN A 11 9.41 -8.03 -6.29
N ILE A 12 8.24 -7.83 -6.91
CA ILE A 12 6.93 -7.89 -6.26
C ILE A 12 6.26 -9.20 -6.65
N ALA A 13 5.93 -10.04 -5.67
CA ALA A 13 5.31 -11.34 -5.92
C ALA A 13 3.87 -11.21 -6.45
N ASP A 14 3.11 -10.25 -5.93
CA ASP A 14 1.69 -10.09 -6.22
C ASP A 14 1.42 -9.26 -7.47
N VAL A 15 0.55 -9.77 -8.37
CA VAL A 15 0.21 -9.13 -9.65
C VAL A 15 -0.48 -7.79 -9.46
N LEU A 16 -1.37 -7.68 -8.46
CA LEU A 16 -2.11 -6.46 -8.17
C LEU A 16 -1.17 -5.34 -7.69
N LEU A 17 -0.21 -5.69 -6.82
CA LEU A 17 0.80 -4.72 -6.37
C LEU A 17 1.75 -4.32 -7.50
N ARG A 18 2.08 -5.23 -8.44
CA ARG A 18 2.84 -4.88 -9.66
C ARG A 18 2.12 -3.85 -10.51
N GLN A 19 0.81 -3.97 -10.70
CA GLN A 19 0.03 -2.98 -11.45
C GLN A 19 0.09 -1.59 -10.82
N ILE A 20 -0.04 -1.53 -9.48
CA ILE A 20 0.05 -0.25 -8.74
C ILE A 20 1.46 0.34 -8.83
N PHE A 21 2.49 -0.50 -8.76
CA PHE A 21 3.88 -0.08 -8.92
C PHE A 21 4.16 0.47 -10.32
N ALA A 22 3.72 -0.24 -11.37
CA ALA A 22 3.89 0.19 -12.77
C ALA A 22 3.18 1.54 -13.01
N TYR A 23 1.97 1.69 -12.50
CA TYR A 23 1.24 2.96 -12.56
C TYR A 23 2.02 4.10 -11.89
N TRP A 24 2.53 3.87 -10.67
CA TRP A 24 3.34 4.86 -9.96
C TRP A 24 4.61 5.22 -10.74
N GLN A 25 5.29 4.22 -11.33
CA GLN A 25 6.49 4.45 -12.17
C GLN A 25 6.17 5.31 -13.40
N GLU A 26 5.05 5.06 -14.07
CA GLU A 26 4.59 5.87 -15.20
C GLU A 26 4.41 7.33 -14.81
N LYS A 27 3.73 7.59 -13.69
CA LYS A 27 3.51 8.98 -13.20
C LYS A 27 4.85 9.62 -12.79
N ALA A 28 5.77 8.89 -12.17
CA ALA A 28 7.09 9.39 -11.82
C ALA A 28 7.93 9.73 -13.06
N ALA A 29 7.93 8.86 -14.06
CA ALA A 29 8.64 9.09 -15.33
C ALA A 29 8.08 10.30 -16.07
N GLY A 30 6.76 10.43 -16.15
CA GLY A 30 6.11 11.55 -16.81
C GLY A 30 6.40 12.90 -16.15
N ARG A 31 6.62 12.90 -14.84
CA ARG A 31 6.96 14.12 -14.08
C ARG A 31 8.47 14.39 -14.01
N GLY A 32 9.31 13.36 -14.18
CA GLY A 32 10.76 13.45 -13.94
C GLY A 32 11.12 13.67 -12.47
N ALA A 33 10.21 13.36 -11.54
CA ALA A 33 10.32 13.55 -10.09
C ALA A 33 9.33 12.62 -9.38
N LEU A 34 9.27 12.65 -8.04
CA LEU A 34 8.21 11.94 -7.31
C LEU A 34 6.83 12.45 -7.76
N PRO A 35 5.85 11.56 -8.02
CA PRO A 35 4.49 11.97 -8.35
C PRO A 35 3.88 12.75 -7.19
N ALA A 36 3.02 13.71 -7.50
CA ALA A 36 2.17 14.34 -6.50
C ALA A 36 0.85 13.54 -6.33
N ARG A 37 0.13 13.80 -5.25
CA ARG A 37 -1.23 13.24 -5.09
C ARG A 37 -2.16 13.63 -6.25
N ALA A 38 -1.98 14.82 -6.83
CA ALA A 38 -2.78 15.31 -7.95
C ALA A 38 -2.53 14.52 -9.26
N ASP A 39 -1.38 13.88 -9.40
CA ASP A 39 -1.05 13.06 -10.57
C ASP A 39 -1.71 11.67 -10.52
N ILE A 40 -2.28 11.30 -9.37
CA ILE A 40 -2.91 10.00 -9.13
C ILE A 40 -4.41 10.11 -9.36
N ASP A 41 -4.87 9.56 -10.47
CA ASP A 41 -6.29 9.49 -10.80
C ASP A 41 -6.92 8.21 -10.26
N PRO A 42 -7.94 8.28 -9.39
CA PRO A 42 -8.65 7.10 -8.91
C PRO A 42 -9.32 6.28 -10.01
N VAL A 43 -9.66 6.91 -11.14
CA VAL A 43 -10.28 6.22 -12.28
C VAL A 43 -9.30 5.23 -12.92
N ASP A 44 -8.03 5.64 -13.07
CA ASP A 44 -6.97 4.76 -13.58
C ASP A 44 -6.75 3.53 -12.67
N LEU A 45 -7.01 3.69 -11.38
CA LEU A 45 -6.83 2.64 -10.37
C LEU A 45 -8.14 1.90 -10.01
N ALA A 46 -9.25 2.16 -10.71
CA ALA A 46 -10.59 1.66 -10.33
C ALA A 46 -10.62 0.15 -10.04
N ALA A 47 -9.93 -0.66 -10.85
CA ALA A 47 -9.86 -2.12 -10.69
C ALA A 47 -9.10 -2.58 -9.43
N VAL A 48 -8.19 -1.74 -8.91
CA VAL A 48 -7.30 -2.07 -7.78
C VAL A 48 -7.55 -1.19 -6.55
N LEU A 49 -8.52 -0.27 -6.59
CA LEU A 49 -8.86 0.63 -5.47
C LEU A 49 -9.06 -0.07 -4.12
N PRO A 50 -9.68 -1.28 -4.04
CA PRO A 50 -9.80 -1.98 -2.77
C PRO A 50 -8.48 -2.28 -2.07
N ALA A 51 -7.38 -2.36 -2.84
CA ALA A 51 -6.04 -2.58 -2.30
C ALA A 51 -5.34 -1.28 -1.87
N VAL A 52 -5.82 -0.11 -2.32
CA VAL A 52 -5.12 1.17 -2.20
C VAL A 52 -5.59 1.95 -1.00
N SER A 53 -4.66 2.35 -0.15
CA SER A 53 -4.83 3.32 0.91
C SER A 53 -3.95 4.54 0.65
N LEU A 54 -4.38 5.70 1.12
CA LEU A 54 -3.60 6.94 1.09
C LEU A 54 -3.22 7.34 2.50
N ILE A 55 -1.93 7.57 2.72
CA ILE A 55 -1.37 7.91 4.03
C ILE A 55 -0.65 9.26 3.93
N GLU A 56 -1.11 10.24 4.68
CA GLU A 56 -0.48 11.56 4.82
C GLU A 56 0.69 11.48 5.81
N VAL A 57 1.81 12.09 5.48
CA VAL A 57 2.97 12.21 6.35
C VAL A 57 2.86 13.50 7.17
N ARG A 58 2.58 13.36 8.46
CA ARG A 58 2.51 14.48 9.40
C ARG A 58 3.90 14.77 9.97
N ARG A 59 4.29 16.05 9.94
CA ARG A 59 5.59 16.51 10.40
C ARG A 59 5.47 17.34 11.67
N ASP A 60 6.50 17.29 12.50
CA ASP A 60 6.62 18.15 13.69
C ASP A 60 7.00 19.60 13.29
N VAL A 61 7.08 20.46 14.27
CA VAL A 61 7.45 21.88 14.10
C VAL A 61 8.84 22.07 13.51
N MET A 62 9.71 21.07 13.62
CA MET A 62 11.06 21.05 13.03
C MET A 62 11.07 20.45 11.62
N GLY A 63 9.90 20.11 11.06
CA GLY A 63 9.78 19.53 9.74
C GLY A 63 10.15 18.04 9.64
N ARG A 64 10.36 17.34 10.77
CA ARG A 64 10.68 15.92 10.80
C ARG A 64 9.40 15.08 10.71
N PRO A 65 9.38 14.00 9.92
CA PRO A 65 8.25 13.08 9.90
C PRO A 65 8.12 12.41 11.27
N GLY A 66 6.91 12.45 11.84
CA GLY A 66 6.67 11.91 13.19
C GLY A 66 5.41 11.04 13.26
N ARG A 67 4.41 11.34 12.44
CA ARG A 67 3.14 10.63 12.42
C ARG A 67 2.64 10.41 11.01
N LEU A 68 1.82 9.38 10.86
CA LEU A 68 1.10 9.04 9.65
C LEU A 68 -0.39 9.21 9.89
N ARG A 69 -1.14 9.65 8.89
CA ARG A 69 -2.59 9.75 8.96
C ARG A 69 -3.23 9.06 7.77
N TYR A 70 -4.08 8.08 8.00
CA TYR A 70 -4.91 7.53 6.94
C TYR A 70 -5.87 8.58 6.39
N ARG A 71 -5.74 8.92 5.11
CA ARG A 71 -6.69 9.79 4.40
C ARG A 71 -7.81 8.99 3.76
N VAL A 72 -7.47 7.82 3.26
CA VAL A 72 -8.37 6.82 2.69
C VAL A 72 -7.80 5.46 3.03
N MET A 73 -8.65 4.53 3.41
CA MET A 73 -8.26 3.15 3.68
C MET A 73 -8.98 2.22 2.70
N GLY A 74 -8.20 1.44 1.94
CA GLY A 74 -8.73 0.47 1.00
C GLY A 74 -9.41 -0.71 1.70
N GLY A 75 -10.41 -1.32 1.04
CA GLY A 75 -11.20 -2.40 1.64
C GLY A 75 -10.38 -3.61 2.11
N PHE A 76 -9.31 -3.98 1.39
CA PHE A 76 -8.42 -5.07 1.84
C PHE A 76 -7.66 -4.71 3.10
N HIS A 77 -7.26 -3.46 3.24
CA HIS A 77 -6.58 -2.98 4.43
C HIS A 77 -7.53 -2.98 5.64
N VAL A 78 -8.77 -2.51 5.45
CA VAL A 78 -9.84 -2.58 6.47
C VAL A 78 -10.07 -4.02 6.94
N GLU A 79 -10.10 -4.98 6.01
CA GLU A 79 -10.27 -6.39 6.37
C GLU A 79 -9.09 -6.97 7.16
N ILE A 80 -7.86 -6.66 6.75
CA ILE A 80 -6.65 -7.11 7.45
C ILE A 80 -6.63 -6.54 8.88
N MET A 81 -6.96 -5.26 9.05
CA MET A 81 -6.98 -4.59 10.35
C MET A 81 -8.25 -4.86 11.16
N GLY A 82 -9.32 -5.38 10.53
CA GLY A 82 -10.61 -5.62 11.16
C GLY A 82 -11.43 -4.35 11.43
N ARG A 83 -10.95 -3.17 11.00
CA ARG A 83 -11.63 -1.87 11.16
C ARG A 83 -11.13 -0.84 10.16
N ASP A 84 -11.95 0.18 9.90
CA ASP A 84 -11.54 1.36 9.15
C ASP A 84 -10.85 2.36 10.09
N ALA A 85 -9.58 2.66 9.80
CA ALA A 85 -8.77 3.62 10.55
C ALA A 85 -8.64 4.98 9.82
N THR A 86 -9.52 5.28 8.86
CA THR A 86 -9.52 6.57 8.16
C THR A 86 -9.62 7.73 9.14
N GLY A 87 -8.71 8.68 9.03
CA GLY A 87 -8.60 9.84 9.92
C GLY A 87 -7.72 9.63 11.15
N GLU A 88 -7.37 8.39 11.49
CA GLU A 88 -6.53 8.09 12.64
C GLU A 88 -5.05 8.45 12.39
N LEU A 89 -4.37 8.77 13.50
CA LEU A 89 -2.93 9.02 13.53
C LEU A 89 -2.21 7.79 14.04
N LEU A 90 -1.16 7.40 13.33
CA LEU A 90 -0.23 6.34 13.71
C LEU A 90 1.14 6.95 13.97
N ASP A 91 1.84 6.47 14.98
CA ASP A 91 3.22 6.88 15.22
C ASP A 91 4.16 6.20 14.21
N LEU A 92 5.07 6.98 13.64
CA LEU A 92 6.10 6.47 12.76
C LEU A 92 7.12 5.69 13.61
N GLY A 93 7.35 4.41 13.29
CA GLY A 93 8.26 3.53 14.04
C GLY A 93 7.56 2.36 14.75
N ALA A 94 6.24 2.20 14.60
CA ALA A 94 5.49 1.08 15.17
C ALA A 94 4.96 0.13 14.07
N GLY A 95 5.47 -1.10 13.99
CA GLY A 95 4.91 -2.15 13.12
C GLY A 95 5.00 -1.84 11.61
N GLU A 96 3.88 -1.62 10.93
CA GLU A 96 3.83 -1.31 9.49
C GLU A 96 4.60 -0.05 9.09
N SER A 97 4.91 0.80 10.07
CA SER A 97 5.58 2.06 9.86
C SER A 97 7.04 1.93 9.40
N ASP A 98 7.70 0.76 9.52
CA ASP A 98 9.08 0.59 9.07
C ASP A 98 9.21 0.76 7.56
N ALA A 99 8.29 0.16 6.77
CA ALA A 99 8.26 0.33 5.32
C ALA A 99 7.91 1.78 4.94
N ALA A 100 6.96 2.39 5.66
CA ALA A 100 6.62 3.80 5.47
C ALA A 100 7.79 4.72 5.80
N ALA A 101 8.48 4.48 6.94
CA ALA A 101 9.66 5.25 7.33
C ALA A 101 10.78 5.18 6.28
N GLN A 102 11.05 3.99 5.74
CA GLN A 102 12.02 3.81 4.66
C GLN A 102 11.59 4.51 3.36
N ALA A 103 10.32 4.39 2.95
CA ALA A 103 9.81 5.08 1.76
C ALA A 103 9.93 6.61 1.90
N ILE A 104 9.63 7.15 3.09
CA ILE A 104 9.75 8.58 3.39
C ILE A 104 11.22 9.03 3.36
N ALA A 105 12.12 8.25 3.96
CA ALA A 105 13.54 8.61 4.07
C ALA A 105 14.28 8.51 2.73
N THR A 106 13.94 7.52 1.91
CA THR A 106 14.65 7.25 0.66
C THR A 106 14.00 7.89 -0.57
N GLY A 107 12.69 8.26 -0.49
CA GLY A 107 11.91 8.66 -1.65
C GLY A 107 11.72 7.53 -2.67
N ARG A 108 11.88 6.26 -2.28
CA ARG A 108 11.81 5.09 -3.15
C ARG A 108 10.69 4.15 -2.72
N PRO A 109 10.07 3.43 -3.66
CA PRO A 109 9.08 2.41 -3.32
C PRO A 109 9.68 1.30 -2.46
N ILE A 110 8.90 0.84 -1.49
CA ILE A 110 9.27 -0.22 -0.55
C ILE A 110 8.23 -1.33 -0.65
N TYR A 111 8.70 -2.56 -0.78
CA TYR A 111 7.88 -3.77 -0.71
C TYR A 111 8.24 -4.57 0.54
N ALA A 112 7.23 -5.10 1.21
CA ALA A 112 7.39 -6.01 2.35
C ALA A 112 6.30 -7.07 2.36
N GLU A 113 6.67 -8.31 2.67
CA GLU A 113 5.71 -9.34 3.04
C GLU A 113 5.52 -9.34 4.54
N ARG A 114 4.26 -9.42 4.95
CA ARG A 114 3.87 -9.37 6.35
C ARG A 114 3.01 -10.56 6.70
N THR A 115 3.17 -11.03 7.93
CA THR A 115 2.31 -12.07 8.51
C THR A 115 1.60 -11.47 9.70
N PHE A 116 0.28 -11.60 9.70
CA PHE A 116 -0.58 -11.15 10.78
C PHE A 116 -1.22 -12.37 11.45
N TYR A 117 -1.29 -12.34 12.78
CA TYR A 117 -1.84 -13.40 13.62
C TYR A 117 -3.09 -12.86 14.34
N PRO A 118 -4.26 -12.89 13.72
CA PRO A 118 -5.47 -12.47 14.38
C PRO A 118 -5.85 -13.43 15.51
N ALA A 119 -6.63 -12.94 16.49
CA ALA A 119 -7.02 -13.71 17.68
C ALA A 119 -7.81 -15.01 17.37
N ASN A 120 -8.38 -15.12 16.16
CA ASN A 120 -9.10 -16.33 15.71
C ASN A 120 -8.18 -17.47 15.25
N GLY A 121 -6.86 -17.32 15.34
CA GLY A 121 -5.87 -18.34 14.98
C GLY A 121 -5.59 -18.50 13.47
N THR A 122 -6.23 -17.71 12.60
CA THR A 122 -5.94 -17.73 11.16
C THR A 122 -4.70 -16.91 10.87
N VAL A 123 -3.68 -17.51 10.26
CA VAL A 123 -2.48 -16.77 9.84
C VAL A 123 -2.75 -16.10 8.49
N LEU A 124 -2.61 -14.80 8.44
CA LEU A 124 -2.74 -14.02 7.20
C LEU A 124 -1.36 -13.53 6.76
N THR A 125 -0.95 -13.93 5.56
CA THR A 125 0.23 -13.37 4.90
C THR A 125 -0.22 -12.45 3.77
N PHE A 126 0.36 -11.26 3.68
CA PHE A 126 0.03 -10.28 2.65
C PHE A 126 1.26 -9.48 2.22
N GLY A 127 1.27 -9.08 0.95
CA GLY A 127 2.22 -8.13 0.42
C GLY A 127 1.79 -6.70 0.74
N THR A 128 2.73 -5.85 1.10
CA THR A 128 2.55 -4.42 1.28
C THR A 128 3.50 -3.66 0.37
N LEU A 129 2.99 -2.70 -0.36
CA LEU A 129 3.74 -1.80 -1.21
C LEU A 129 3.53 -0.36 -0.74
N MET A 130 4.62 0.36 -0.46
CA MET A 130 4.61 1.78 -0.11
C MET A 130 5.24 2.57 -1.25
N CYS A 131 4.45 3.39 -1.95
CA CYS A 131 4.94 4.27 -3.03
C CYS A 131 4.89 5.72 -2.57
N PRO A 132 6.04 6.43 -2.51
CA PRO A 132 6.10 7.81 -2.05
C PRO A 132 5.51 8.80 -3.06
N LEU A 133 4.80 9.81 -2.54
CA LEU A 133 4.30 10.96 -3.27
C LEU A 133 4.85 12.24 -2.66
N ALA A 134 5.06 13.26 -3.50
CA ALA A 134 5.58 14.54 -3.08
C ALA A 134 4.96 15.68 -3.90
N THR A 135 4.28 16.62 -3.25
CA THR A 135 3.69 17.77 -3.93
C THR A 135 4.76 18.63 -4.62
N ASP A 136 5.93 18.78 -4.02
CA ASP A 136 7.08 19.50 -4.57
C ASP A 136 8.01 18.63 -5.43
N GLY A 137 7.67 17.35 -5.65
CA GLY A 137 8.45 16.37 -6.39
C GLY A 137 9.67 15.81 -5.63
N ARG A 138 9.93 16.21 -4.41
CA ARG A 138 11.12 15.85 -3.64
C ARG A 138 10.84 15.39 -2.22
N LYS A 139 10.09 16.18 -1.46
CA LYS A 139 9.82 15.91 -0.04
C LYS A 139 8.54 15.10 0.10
N VAL A 140 8.69 13.84 0.44
CA VAL A 140 7.55 12.93 0.60
C VAL A 140 6.56 13.47 1.62
N ASP A 141 5.34 13.76 1.18
CA ASP A 141 4.24 14.29 2.00
C ASP A 141 3.05 13.33 2.06
N MET A 142 3.03 12.32 1.17
CA MET A 142 2.01 11.29 1.15
C MET A 142 2.58 9.97 0.66
N LEU A 143 1.92 8.86 1.00
CA LEU A 143 2.22 7.52 0.51
C LEU A 143 0.97 6.91 -0.10
N ILE A 144 1.13 6.20 -1.22
CA ILE A 144 0.22 5.12 -1.59
C ILE A 144 0.67 3.90 -0.79
N CYS A 145 -0.20 3.40 0.07
CA CYS A 145 -0.02 2.10 0.71
C CYS A 145 -0.95 1.10 0.03
N ALA A 146 -0.39 0.11 -0.62
CA ALA A 146 -1.18 -0.94 -1.23
C ALA A 146 -0.93 -2.27 -0.52
N VAL A 147 -2.01 -3.03 -0.29
CA VAL A 147 -1.96 -4.34 0.34
C VAL A 147 -2.66 -5.37 -0.52
N ALA A 148 -2.05 -6.55 -0.65
CA ALA A 148 -2.64 -7.68 -1.35
C ALA A 148 -2.53 -8.93 -0.47
N PRO A 149 -3.66 -9.56 -0.11
CA PRO A 149 -3.62 -10.79 0.66
C PRO A 149 -3.06 -11.94 -0.19
N HIS A 150 -2.08 -12.66 0.35
CA HIS A 150 -1.58 -13.89 -0.23
C HIS A 150 -2.45 -15.06 0.26
N TYR A 151 -3.48 -15.40 -0.48
CA TYR A 151 -4.23 -16.61 -0.23
C TYR A 151 -3.51 -17.79 -0.88
N LYS A 152 -3.00 -18.73 -0.07
CA LYS A 152 -2.71 -20.07 -0.58
C LYS A 152 -4.05 -20.74 -0.88
N ALA A 153 -4.13 -21.45 -1.99
CA ALA A 153 -5.38 -22.06 -2.48
C ALA A 153 -6.10 -22.96 -1.45
N ASN A 154 -5.37 -23.45 -0.44
CA ASN A 154 -5.90 -24.31 0.63
C ASN A 154 -6.28 -23.55 1.92
N ASP A 155 -6.01 -22.24 2.00
CA ASP A 155 -6.23 -21.43 3.22
C ASP A 155 -7.47 -20.52 3.12
N LEU A 156 -8.29 -20.68 2.09
CA LEU A 156 -9.54 -19.96 1.96
C LEU A 156 -10.50 -20.44 3.04
N PRO A 157 -10.87 -19.60 4.04
CA PRO A 157 -11.90 -19.96 4.97
C PRO A 157 -13.18 -20.21 4.20
N VAL A 158 -13.68 -21.45 4.26
CA VAL A 158 -14.95 -21.84 3.66
C VAL A 158 -16.04 -20.96 4.29
N GLY A 159 -16.48 -19.91 3.56
CA GLY A 159 -17.58 -19.05 3.98
C GLY A 159 -17.36 -17.53 3.94
N ARG A 160 -16.12 -17.04 3.82
CA ARG A 160 -15.85 -15.61 3.64
C ARG A 160 -14.80 -15.36 2.55
N VAL A 161 -15.06 -15.86 1.36
CA VAL A 161 -14.34 -15.36 0.19
C VAL A 161 -14.81 -13.93 0.00
N ASN A 162 -13.93 -13.01 0.35
CA ASN A 162 -14.14 -11.60 0.15
C ASN A 162 -14.63 -11.34 -1.27
N ARG A 163 -15.82 -10.75 -1.39
CA ARG A 163 -16.43 -10.39 -2.68
C ARG A 163 -15.49 -9.54 -3.53
N PHE A 164 -14.64 -8.74 -2.90
CA PHE A 164 -13.70 -7.82 -3.55
C PHE A 164 -12.45 -8.54 -4.09
N ALA A 165 -11.88 -9.48 -3.33
CA ALA A 165 -10.73 -10.27 -3.79
C ALA A 165 -11.11 -11.11 -5.03
N ARG A 166 -12.30 -11.68 -5.04
CA ARG A 166 -12.80 -12.46 -6.17
C ARG A 166 -13.03 -11.60 -7.41
N ALA A 167 -13.63 -10.42 -7.27
CA ALA A 167 -13.85 -9.49 -8.36
C ALA A 167 -12.54 -8.96 -8.95
N ALA A 168 -11.55 -8.64 -8.11
CA ALA A 168 -10.23 -8.18 -8.56
C ALA A 168 -9.48 -9.28 -9.31
N LEU A 169 -9.50 -10.53 -8.82
CA LEU A 169 -8.87 -11.68 -9.48
C LEU A 169 -9.57 -12.03 -10.81
N GLU A 170 -10.89 -11.95 -10.88
CA GLU A 170 -11.66 -12.18 -12.10
C GLU A 170 -11.42 -11.10 -13.16
N THR A 171 -11.17 -9.86 -12.75
CA THR A 171 -10.86 -8.75 -13.65
C THR A 171 -9.45 -8.89 -14.25
N VAL A 172 -8.49 -9.37 -13.45
CA VAL A 172 -7.11 -9.61 -13.91
C VAL A 172 -7.01 -10.84 -14.83
N ALA A 173 -7.81 -11.88 -14.59
CA ALA A 173 -7.82 -13.10 -15.40
C ALA A 173 -8.47 -12.94 -16.78
N ARG A 174 -9.17 -11.84 -17.04
CA ARG A 174 -9.87 -11.57 -18.32
C ARG A 174 -9.08 -10.64 -19.27
N ARG A 175 -7.88 -10.23 -18.90
CA ARG A 175 -6.96 -9.46 -19.74
C ARG A 175 -5.73 -10.28 -20.10
#